data_d49a201be4884674268bc79852ac7895
#
_entry.id   d49a201be4884674268bc79852ac7895
#
_cell.length_a   1.000
_cell.length_b   1.000
_cell.length_c   1.000
_cell.angle_alpha   90.00
_cell.angle_beta   90.00
_cell.angle_gamma   90.00
#
_symmetry.space_group_name_H-M   'P 1'
#
loop_
_entity.id
_entity.type
_entity.pdbx_description
1 polymer ?
#
loop_
_entity_poly.entity_id
_entity_poly.type
_entity_poly.pdbx_seq_one_letter_code
_entity_poly.pdbx_strand_id
1 'polypeptide(L)'
;MERIIGLIDAPFTPMYADGTVNYEIIPDYAEMLARNGLKGVFINGSSGEGYMLTEHERMSIAETWVRAARKVTTTNGEPFKVIVHVGSCCVKSSRLLAEHAQKIGAWGIGAMAPPFPRINRVEELVKYCEEIACGASQLPFYFYHIPAFNGAFLSMYDFLKTVDESGRIPNLAGIKYTFESLYEYNRCRRYKDGKYDMLHGQDETILPSLAMGGAQGGIGGTTNYNGRVLTGIIDAWTQGDLEAARRLQNYAQDVIDVICCFRGNIVGGKRIMKLIGYDMGPNRTPFQNMTDEEEALLKQKLEDIDFFNHCNK
;
A
#
# COMPACT_ATOMS: atom_id res chain seq x y z
N MET A 1 -16.51 -11.41 -5.29
CA MET A 1 -15.15 -11.36 -4.69
C MET A 1 -15.23 -10.67 -3.34
N GLU A 2 -14.52 -11.13 -2.33
CA GLU A 2 -14.45 -10.48 -1.01
C GLU A 2 -13.82 -9.09 -1.14
N ARG A 3 -14.41 -8.07 -0.50
CA ARG A 3 -13.88 -6.70 -0.49
C ARG A 3 -12.99 -6.47 0.72
N ILE A 4 -12.06 -5.54 0.58
CA ILE A 4 -11.23 -5.08 1.69
C ILE A 4 -12.00 -4.00 2.45
N ILE A 5 -12.24 -4.25 3.73
CA ILE A 5 -12.83 -3.29 4.66
C ILE A 5 -11.78 -2.93 5.71
N GLY A 6 -11.49 -1.64 5.87
CA GLY A 6 -10.41 -1.14 6.72
C GLY A 6 -9.10 -0.94 5.97
N LEU A 7 -8.02 -0.67 6.69
CA LEU A 7 -6.75 -0.28 6.12
C LEU A 7 -5.80 -1.47 5.95
N ILE A 8 -5.12 -1.49 4.83
CA ILE A 8 -4.00 -2.36 4.50
C ILE A 8 -2.72 -1.51 4.55
N ASP A 9 -1.69 -2.01 5.19
CA ASP A 9 -0.40 -1.32 5.22
C ASP A 9 0.40 -1.55 3.93
N ALA A 10 1.17 -0.55 3.51
CA ALA A 10 2.21 -0.71 2.48
C ALA A 10 3.59 -0.73 3.16
N PRO A 11 4.04 -1.91 3.68
CA PRO A 11 5.17 -1.99 4.58
C PRO A 11 6.48 -1.66 3.88
N PHE A 12 7.40 -1.12 4.67
CA PHE A 12 8.80 -1.02 4.27
C PHE A 12 9.43 -2.41 4.18
N THR A 13 10.43 -2.56 3.32
CA THR A 13 11.31 -3.73 3.34
C THR A 13 12.39 -3.49 4.38
N PRO A 14 12.44 -4.30 5.45
CA PRO A 14 13.49 -4.19 6.46
C PRO A 14 14.84 -4.64 5.88
N MET A 15 15.92 -3.93 6.22
CA MET A 15 17.25 -4.23 5.74
C MET A 15 18.27 -4.18 6.89
N TYR A 16 19.30 -4.98 6.79
CA TYR A 16 20.51 -4.84 7.60
C TYR A 16 21.34 -3.65 7.11
N ALA A 17 22.34 -3.24 7.90
CA ALA A 17 23.19 -2.10 7.58
C ALA A 17 23.95 -2.22 6.25
N ASP A 18 24.21 -3.45 5.79
CA ASP A 18 24.83 -3.76 4.50
C ASP A 18 23.86 -3.73 3.30
N GLY A 19 22.57 -3.46 3.55
CA GLY A 19 21.52 -3.43 2.53
C GLY A 19 20.95 -4.80 2.14
N THR A 20 21.32 -5.88 2.82
CA THR A 20 20.64 -7.18 2.70
C THR A 20 19.31 -7.16 3.43
N VAL A 21 18.33 -7.96 2.95
CA VAL A 21 16.98 -7.96 3.53
C VAL A 21 16.97 -8.63 4.90
N ASN A 22 16.41 -7.94 5.90
CA ASN A 22 16.20 -8.46 7.25
C ASN A 22 14.82 -9.13 7.35
N TYR A 23 14.76 -10.42 7.13
CA TYR A 23 13.52 -11.19 7.22
C TYR A 23 13.06 -11.44 8.66
N GLU A 24 13.95 -11.30 9.64
CA GLU A 24 13.69 -11.71 11.04
C GLU A 24 12.69 -10.79 11.74
N ILE A 25 12.65 -9.51 11.38
CA ILE A 25 11.72 -8.54 11.99
C ILE A 25 10.29 -8.63 11.43
N ILE A 26 10.07 -9.30 10.30
CA ILE A 26 8.76 -9.34 9.62
C ILE A 26 7.64 -9.93 10.49
N PRO A 27 7.84 -11.00 11.27
CA PRO A 27 6.79 -11.50 12.16
C PRO A 27 6.32 -10.47 13.19
N ASP A 28 7.24 -9.83 13.90
CA ASP A 28 6.93 -8.81 14.91
C ASP A 28 6.27 -7.57 14.28
N TYR A 29 6.70 -7.23 13.06
CA TYR A 29 6.12 -6.16 12.27
C TYR A 29 4.66 -6.48 11.90
N ALA A 30 4.36 -7.71 11.47
CA ALA A 30 3.00 -8.13 11.17
C ALA A 30 2.09 -8.08 12.41
N GLU A 31 2.58 -8.51 13.57
CA GLU A 31 1.86 -8.43 14.83
C GLU A 31 1.59 -6.98 15.25
N MET A 32 2.59 -6.11 15.13
CA MET A 32 2.44 -4.68 15.41
C MET A 32 1.36 -4.05 14.53
N LEU A 33 1.38 -4.28 13.23
CA LEU A 33 0.39 -3.75 12.30
C LEU A 33 -1.03 -4.23 12.65
N ALA A 34 -1.21 -5.52 12.88
CA ALA A 34 -2.51 -6.10 13.21
C ALA A 34 -3.08 -5.55 14.52
N ARG A 35 -2.25 -5.43 15.56
CA ARG A 35 -2.67 -4.88 16.86
C ARG A 35 -3.06 -3.40 16.78
N ASN A 36 -2.54 -2.65 15.79
CA ASN A 36 -2.91 -1.27 15.52
C ASN A 36 -4.06 -1.12 14.51
N GLY A 37 -4.81 -2.20 14.23
CA GLY A 37 -6.06 -2.20 13.49
C GLY A 37 -5.93 -2.48 11.99
N LEU A 38 -4.71 -2.68 11.45
CA LEU A 38 -4.52 -2.96 10.04
C LEU A 38 -5.02 -4.37 9.68
N LYS A 39 -5.60 -4.52 8.50
CA LYS A 39 -6.24 -5.76 8.02
C LYS A 39 -5.31 -6.64 7.20
N GLY A 40 -4.11 -6.15 6.90
CA GLY A 40 -3.14 -6.85 6.09
C GLY A 40 -2.06 -5.93 5.54
N VAL A 41 -1.32 -6.44 4.57
CA VAL A 41 -0.20 -5.73 3.94
C VAL A 41 -0.24 -5.82 2.41
N PHE A 42 0.27 -4.77 1.77
CA PHE A 42 0.57 -4.71 0.32
C PHE A 42 2.08 -4.62 0.14
N ILE A 43 2.74 -5.77 0.11
CA ILE A 43 4.20 -5.89 0.13
C ILE A 43 4.85 -5.68 -1.24
N ASN A 44 6.15 -5.39 -1.25
CA ASN A 44 6.94 -5.17 -2.48
C ASN A 44 6.42 -4.02 -3.36
N GLY A 45 5.58 -3.13 -2.81
CA GLY A 45 5.13 -1.92 -3.48
C GLY A 45 6.21 -0.82 -3.47
N SER A 46 5.80 0.43 -3.70
CA SER A 46 6.72 1.58 -3.70
C SER A 46 7.37 1.83 -2.34
N SER A 47 6.60 1.80 -1.24
CA SER A 47 7.15 1.92 0.13
C SER A 47 8.10 0.78 0.46
N GLY A 48 7.83 -0.42 -0.03
CA GLY A 48 8.69 -1.60 0.13
C GLY A 48 9.87 -1.65 -0.84
N GLU A 49 10.15 -0.58 -1.59
CA GLU A 49 11.28 -0.49 -2.52
C GLU A 49 11.30 -1.61 -3.59
N GLY A 50 10.12 -2.14 -3.96
CA GLY A 50 9.97 -3.38 -4.72
C GLY A 50 10.68 -3.41 -6.09
N TYR A 51 10.87 -2.25 -6.74
CA TYR A 51 11.62 -2.16 -8.00
C TYR A 51 13.15 -2.14 -7.81
N MET A 52 13.62 -2.02 -6.57
CA MET A 52 15.05 -2.07 -6.20
C MET A 52 15.45 -3.41 -5.59
N LEU A 53 14.50 -4.35 -5.49
CA LEU A 53 14.72 -5.72 -5.02
C LEU A 53 14.89 -6.65 -6.21
N THR A 54 15.74 -7.66 -6.05
CA THR A 54 15.82 -8.79 -6.99
C THR A 54 14.55 -9.64 -6.93
N GLU A 55 14.26 -10.40 -7.99
CA GLU A 55 13.11 -11.34 -7.99
C GLU A 55 13.18 -12.32 -6.82
N HIS A 56 14.39 -12.83 -6.52
CA HIS A 56 14.61 -13.74 -5.40
C HIS A 56 14.25 -13.10 -4.05
N GLU A 57 14.70 -11.86 -3.80
CA GLU A 57 14.36 -11.14 -2.57
C GLU A 57 12.84 -10.91 -2.47
N ARG A 58 12.20 -10.50 -3.57
CA ARG A 58 10.73 -10.30 -3.61
C ARG A 58 9.97 -11.57 -3.29
N MET A 59 10.42 -12.72 -3.79
CA MET A 59 9.85 -14.04 -3.47
C MET A 59 10.05 -14.39 -2.00
N SER A 60 11.27 -14.26 -1.48
CA SER A 60 11.60 -14.58 -0.09
C SER A 60 10.85 -13.68 0.92
N ILE A 61 10.68 -12.39 0.58
CA ILE A 61 9.85 -11.44 1.36
C ILE A 61 8.40 -11.93 1.36
N ALA A 62 7.84 -12.30 0.19
CA ALA A 62 6.47 -12.77 0.10
C ALA A 62 6.23 -14.05 0.91
N GLU A 63 7.14 -15.03 0.84
CA GLU A 63 7.07 -16.24 1.66
C GLU A 63 7.08 -15.93 3.16
N THR A 64 7.94 -14.98 3.57
CA THR A 64 8.07 -14.63 4.98
C THR A 64 6.83 -13.91 5.49
N TRP A 65 6.27 -12.96 4.74
CA TRP A 65 5.02 -12.29 5.10
C TRP A 65 3.83 -13.24 5.13
N VAL A 66 3.68 -14.13 4.14
CA VAL A 66 2.59 -15.13 4.12
C VAL A 66 2.70 -16.07 5.32
N ARG A 67 3.92 -16.52 5.67
CA ARG A 67 4.15 -17.34 6.85
C ARG A 67 3.85 -16.60 8.16
N ALA A 68 4.24 -15.34 8.29
CA ALA A 68 3.94 -14.49 9.43
C ALA A 68 2.43 -14.26 9.57
N ALA A 69 1.76 -13.88 8.47
CA ALA A 69 0.32 -13.60 8.44
C ALA A 69 -0.55 -14.77 8.93
N ARG A 70 -0.12 -16.01 8.70
CA ARG A 70 -0.85 -17.22 9.19
C ARG A 70 -0.90 -17.32 10.72
N LYS A 71 -0.02 -16.61 11.42
CA LYS A 71 0.07 -16.62 12.89
C LYS A 71 -0.58 -15.38 13.51
N VAL A 72 -0.96 -14.43 12.70
CA VAL A 72 -1.50 -13.13 13.12
C VAL A 72 -2.99 -13.08 12.83
N THR A 73 -3.74 -12.57 13.79
CA THR A 73 -5.18 -12.33 13.66
C THR A 73 -5.44 -10.84 13.83
N THR A 74 -6.29 -10.29 12.99
CA THR A 74 -6.69 -8.89 13.09
C THR A 74 -7.57 -8.61 14.32
N THR A 75 -7.73 -7.35 14.69
CA THR A 75 -8.51 -6.96 15.87
C THR A 75 -9.98 -7.40 15.84
N ASN A 76 -10.52 -7.70 14.66
CA ASN A 76 -11.88 -8.24 14.48
C ASN A 76 -11.93 -9.75 14.27
N GLY A 77 -10.81 -10.46 14.47
CA GLY A 77 -10.75 -11.92 14.39
C GLY A 77 -10.58 -12.50 12.97
N GLU A 78 -10.45 -11.66 11.95
CA GLU A 78 -10.24 -12.10 10.57
C GLU A 78 -8.76 -12.43 10.28
N PRO A 79 -8.47 -13.28 9.28
CA PRO A 79 -7.11 -13.52 8.82
C PRO A 79 -6.43 -12.25 8.32
N PHE A 80 -5.14 -12.09 8.63
CA PHE A 80 -4.33 -10.99 8.15
C PHE A 80 -3.97 -11.19 6.67
N LYS A 81 -4.38 -10.26 5.80
CA LYS A 81 -4.28 -10.39 4.35
C LYS A 81 -2.88 -10.01 3.84
N VAL A 82 -2.34 -10.78 2.89
CA VAL A 82 -1.09 -10.43 2.20
C VAL A 82 -1.36 -10.27 0.71
N ILE A 83 -1.22 -9.05 0.21
CA ILE A 83 -1.28 -8.73 -1.21
C ILE A 83 0.16 -8.52 -1.69
N VAL A 84 0.58 -9.28 -2.69
CA VAL A 84 1.94 -9.21 -3.22
C VAL A 84 1.95 -8.31 -4.46
N HIS A 85 2.69 -7.19 -4.41
CA HIS A 85 2.96 -6.43 -5.63
C HIS A 85 3.93 -7.23 -6.50
N VAL A 86 3.50 -7.54 -7.72
CA VAL A 86 4.23 -8.38 -8.68
C VAL A 86 4.68 -7.62 -9.93
N GLY A 87 4.33 -6.33 -10.05
CA GLY A 87 4.68 -5.50 -11.20
C GLY A 87 6.19 -5.37 -11.40
N SER A 88 6.61 -5.37 -12.67
CA SER A 88 8.00 -5.24 -13.12
C SER A 88 8.03 -4.62 -14.52
N CYS A 89 9.18 -4.10 -14.95
CA CYS A 89 9.40 -3.70 -16.33
C CYS A 89 9.41 -4.91 -17.30
N CYS A 90 9.68 -6.11 -16.80
CA CYS A 90 9.61 -7.34 -17.56
C CYS A 90 8.30 -8.09 -17.22
N VAL A 91 7.38 -8.16 -18.17
CA VAL A 91 6.09 -8.83 -17.96
C VAL A 91 6.24 -10.32 -17.62
N LYS A 92 7.27 -11.00 -18.14
CA LYS A 92 7.55 -12.40 -17.79
C LYS A 92 7.98 -12.55 -16.33
N SER A 93 8.79 -11.63 -15.81
CA SER A 93 9.14 -11.56 -14.39
C SER A 93 7.91 -11.29 -13.53
N SER A 94 7.03 -10.37 -13.97
CA SER A 94 5.77 -10.10 -13.26
C SER A 94 4.88 -11.34 -13.18
N ARG A 95 4.76 -12.07 -14.26
CA ARG A 95 4.01 -13.33 -14.30
C ARG A 95 4.60 -14.39 -13.38
N LEU A 96 5.93 -14.57 -13.40
CA LEU A 96 6.63 -15.51 -12.51
C LEU A 96 6.38 -15.17 -11.03
N LEU A 97 6.44 -13.89 -10.66
CA LEU A 97 6.14 -13.44 -9.30
C LEU A 97 4.67 -13.67 -8.94
N ALA A 98 3.74 -13.53 -9.89
CA ALA A 98 2.32 -13.83 -9.68
C ALA A 98 2.09 -15.33 -9.45
N GLU A 99 2.68 -16.19 -10.28
CA GLU A 99 2.65 -17.66 -10.12
C GLU A 99 3.21 -18.08 -8.76
N HIS A 100 4.32 -17.47 -8.33
CA HIS A 100 4.90 -17.70 -7.02
C HIS A 100 3.95 -17.26 -5.88
N ALA A 101 3.36 -16.06 -5.98
CA ALA A 101 2.42 -15.55 -4.98
C ALA A 101 1.22 -16.49 -4.80
N GLN A 102 0.66 -17.01 -5.89
CA GLN A 102 -0.42 -18.00 -5.83
C GLN A 102 0.04 -19.31 -5.17
N LYS A 103 1.22 -19.82 -5.56
CA LYS A 103 1.80 -21.06 -5.02
C LYS A 103 2.00 -21.02 -3.50
N ILE A 104 2.44 -19.90 -2.94
CA ILE A 104 2.69 -19.74 -1.50
C ILE A 104 1.41 -19.45 -0.69
N GLY A 105 0.28 -19.21 -1.36
CA GLY A 105 -1.01 -18.93 -0.74
C GLY A 105 -1.14 -17.48 -0.25
N ALA A 106 -0.63 -16.51 -1.02
CA ALA A 106 -0.97 -15.11 -0.80
C ALA A 106 -2.49 -14.88 -0.92
N TRP A 107 -3.00 -13.83 -0.28
CA TRP A 107 -4.42 -13.49 -0.38
C TRP A 107 -4.77 -12.84 -1.72
N GLY A 108 -3.86 -12.07 -2.29
CA GLY A 108 -4.06 -11.38 -3.56
C GLY A 108 -2.75 -10.93 -4.19
N ILE A 109 -2.83 -10.42 -5.40
CA ILE A 109 -1.71 -9.79 -6.09
C ILE A 109 -2.06 -8.39 -6.55
N GLY A 110 -1.04 -7.55 -6.74
CA GLY A 110 -1.19 -6.23 -7.32
C GLY A 110 -0.06 -5.88 -8.27
N ALA A 111 -0.32 -4.98 -9.24
CA ALA A 111 0.71 -4.47 -10.12
C ALA A 111 0.40 -3.03 -10.51
N MET A 112 1.41 -2.17 -10.55
CA MET A 112 1.33 -0.85 -11.19
C MET A 112 1.84 -0.92 -12.62
N ALA A 113 1.48 0.07 -13.43
CA ALA A 113 2.10 0.23 -14.74
C ALA A 113 3.63 0.37 -14.59
N PRO A 114 4.43 -0.24 -15.50
CA PRO A 114 5.88 -0.14 -15.37
C PRO A 114 6.35 1.31 -15.59
N PRO A 115 7.40 1.76 -14.90
CA PRO A 115 7.97 3.07 -15.11
C PRO A 115 8.66 3.18 -16.50
N PHE A 116 9.03 2.04 -17.09
CA PHE A 116 9.60 1.93 -18.43
C PHE A 116 9.28 0.57 -19.05
N PRO A 117 8.84 0.50 -20.34
CA PRO A 117 8.37 1.65 -21.14
C PRO A 117 7.07 2.24 -20.56
N ARG A 118 6.85 3.53 -20.81
CA ARG A 118 5.61 4.18 -20.38
C ARG A 118 4.42 3.65 -21.18
N ILE A 119 3.38 3.26 -20.48
CA ILE A 119 2.09 2.90 -21.07
C ILE A 119 1.27 4.18 -21.28
N ASN A 120 0.79 4.39 -22.52
CA ASN A 120 0.05 5.60 -22.90
C ASN A 120 -1.38 5.31 -23.39
N ARG A 121 -1.79 4.05 -23.45
CA ARG A 121 -3.11 3.62 -23.93
C ARG A 121 -3.72 2.60 -22.98
N VAL A 122 -5.03 2.68 -22.81
CA VAL A 122 -5.78 1.76 -21.93
C VAL A 122 -5.65 0.31 -22.41
N GLU A 123 -5.69 0.08 -23.70
CA GLU A 123 -5.57 -1.27 -24.29
C GLU A 123 -4.20 -1.91 -24.00
N GLU A 124 -3.13 -1.10 -24.00
CA GLU A 124 -1.78 -1.57 -23.64
C GLU A 124 -1.73 -1.95 -22.15
N LEU A 125 -2.38 -1.13 -21.30
CA LEU A 125 -2.48 -1.41 -19.87
C LEU A 125 -3.27 -2.70 -19.61
N VAL A 126 -4.40 -2.88 -20.28
CA VAL A 126 -5.22 -4.11 -20.17
C VAL A 126 -4.41 -5.33 -20.57
N LYS A 127 -3.65 -5.25 -21.69
CA LYS A 127 -2.80 -6.35 -22.13
C LYS A 127 -1.70 -6.68 -21.13
N TYR A 128 -1.04 -5.66 -20.56
CA TYR A 128 -0.02 -5.85 -19.53
C TYR A 128 -0.60 -6.51 -18.27
N CYS A 129 -1.76 -6.04 -17.80
CA CYS A 129 -2.43 -6.59 -16.63
C CYS A 129 -2.95 -8.03 -16.86
N GLU A 130 -3.44 -8.34 -18.06
CA GLU A 130 -3.88 -9.69 -18.45
C GLU A 130 -2.74 -10.71 -18.34
N GLU A 131 -1.57 -10.39 -18.89
CA GLU A 131 -0.38 -11.25 -18.83
C GLU A 131 0.06 -11.55 -17.38
N ILE A 132 -0.09 -10.57 -16.48
CA ILE A 132 0.23 -10.74 -15.06
C ILE A 132 -0.84 -11.56 -14.36
N ALA A 133 -2.10 -11.19 -14.53
CA ALA A 133 -3.24 -11.80 -13.85
C ALA A 133 -3.41 -13.29 -14.20
N CYS A 134 -3.05 -13.68 -15.45
CA CYS A 134 -3.02 -15.08 -15.85
C CYS A 134 -2.06 -15.94 -15.01
N GLY A 135 -0.97 -15.37 -14.46
CA GLY A 135 -0.03 -16.09 -13.58
C GLY A 135 -0.64 -16.47 -12.23
N ALA A 136 -1.71 -15.78 -11.80
CA ALA A 136 -2.37 -16.02 -10.52
C ALA A 136 -3.90 -15.93 -10.66
N SER A 137 -4.47 -16.72 -11.55
CA SER A 137 -5.90 -16.66 -11.92
C SER A 137 -6.87 -16.96 -10.77
N GLN A 138 -6.41 -17.58 -9.69
CA GLN A 138 -7.21 -17.89 -8.50
C GLN A 138 -7.16 -16.79 -7.43
N LEU A 139 -6.24 -15.84 -7.56
CA LEU A 139 -6.10 -14.75 -6.61
C LEU A 139 -6.79 -13.48 -7.11
N PRO A 140 -7.37 -12.65 -6.22
CA PRO A 140 -7.79 -11.29 -6.55
C PRO A 140 -6.61 -10.48 -7.11
N PHE A 141 -6.83 -9.83 -8.25
CA PHE A 141 -5.86 -8.91 -8.85
C PHE A 141 -6.30 -7.47 -8.63
N TYR A 142 -5.40 -6.63 -8.09
CA TYR A 142 -5.60 -5.19 -7.90
C TYR A 142 -4.65 -4.40 -8.80
N PHE A 143 -5.19 -3.58 -9.70
CA PHE A 143 -4.33 -2.63 -10.40
C PHE A 143 -3.93 -1.49 -9.45
N TYR A 144 -2.64 -1.16 -9.41
CA TYR A 144 -2.12 -0.05 -8.59
C TYR A 144 -1.94 1.19 -9.47
N HIS A 145 -2.89 2.10 -9.39
CA HIS A 145 -2.84 3.39 -10.10
C HIS A 145 -2.04 4.40 -9.30
N ILE A 146 -0.85 4.76 -9.79
CA ILE A 146 0.05 5.76 -9.22
C ILE A 146 0.82 6.49 -10.34
N PRO A 147 0.15 7.37 -11.09
CA PRO A 147 0.74 8.01 -12.26
C PRO A 147 1.93 8.92 -11.94
N ALA A 148 2.03 9.44 -10.71
CA ALA A 148 3.17 10.23 -10.27
C ALA A 148 4.52 9.48 -10.36
N PHE A 149 4.52 8.14 -10.24
CA PHE A 149 5.74 7.33 -10.27
C PHE A 149 6.06 6.75 -11.63
N ASN A 150 5.05 6.47 -12.46
CA ASN A 150 5.25 5.77 -13.72
C ASN A 150 4.83 6.59 -14.96
N GLY A 151 4.24 7.76 -14.75
CA GLY A 151 3.79 8.65 -15.83
C GLY A 151 2.59 8.13 -16.63
N ALA A 152 1.92 7.07 -16.18
CA ALA A 152 0.75 6.51 -16.83
C ALA A 152 -0.54 7.21 -16.36
N PHE A 153 -0.78 8.44 -16.87
CA PHE A 153 -1.98 9.23 -16.60
C PHE A 153 -3.15 8.76 -17.47
N LEU A 154 -3.62 7.54 -17.20
CA LEU A 154 -4.71 6.91 -17.95
C LEU A 154 -6.02 7.00 -17.16
N SER A 155 -7.15 7.05 -17.89
CA SER A 155 -8.47 6.97 -17.29
C SER A 155 -8.70 5.59 -16.69
N MET A 156 -8.86 5.53 -15.37
CA MET A 156 -9.17 4.29 -14.66
C MET A 156 -10.62 3.87 -14.87
N TYR A 157 -11.51 4.81 -15.14
CA TYR A 157 -12.86 4.48 -15.55
C TYR A 157 -12.89 3.72 -16.89
N ASP A 158 -12.12 4.19 -17.88
CA ASP A 158 -12.05 3.51 -19.17
C ASP A 158 -11.29 2.16 -19.05
N PHE A 159 -10.29 2.06 -18.18
CA PHE A 159 -9.65 0.79 -17.85
C PHE A 159 -10.66 -0.24 -17.31
N LEU A 160 -11.45 0.12 -16.28
CA LEU A 160 -12.48 -0.78 -15.73
C LEU A 160 -13.51 -1.18 -16.78
N LYS A 161 -13.96 -0.22 -17.60
CA LYS A 161 -14.90 -0.47 -18.69
C LYS A 161 -14.33 -1.45 -19.72
N THR A 162 -13.10 -1.21 -20.19
CA THR A 162 -12.45 -2.07 -21.19
C THR A 162 -12.23 -3.48 -20.67
N VAL A 163 -11.78 -3.64 -19.40
CA VAL A 163 -11.62 -4.96 -18.78
C VAL A 163 -12.97 -5.69 -18.69
N ASP A 164 -14.00 -5.00 -18.24
CA ASP A 164 -15.33 -5.59 -18.05
C ASP A 164 -15.98 -6.01 -19.37
N GLU A 165 -15.89 -5.18 -20.40
CA GLU A 165 -16.45 -5.47 -21.72
C GLU A 165 -15.68 -6.58 -22.45
N SER A 166 -14.37 -6.66 -22.28
CA SER A 166 -13.53 -7.67 -22.91
C SER A 166 -13.48 -9.01 -22.18
N GLY A 167 -13.74 -9.03 -20.87
CA GLY A 167 -13.61 -10.22 -20.01
C GLY A 167 -12.18 -10.74 -19.86
N ARG A 168 -11.16 -9.97 -20.27
CA ARG A 168 -9.75 -10.44 -20.36
C ARG A 168 -9.07 -10.64 -19.01
N ILE A 169 -9.53 -9.96 -17.95
CA ILE A 169 -8.98 -10.07 -16.60
C ILE A 169 -10.10 -10.50 -15.64
N PRO A 170 -10.50 -11.78 -15.65
CA PRO A 170 -11.69 -12.24 -14.91
C PRO A 170 -11.53 -12.14 -13.39
N ASN A 171 -10.29 -12.12 -12.88
CA ASN A 171 -9.94 -11.99 -11.48
C ASN A 171 -9.60 -10.54 -11.06
N LEU A 172 -9.88 -9.52 -11.90
CA LEU A 172 -9.74 -8.12 -11.48
C LEU A 172 -10.71 -7.84 -10.32
N ALA A 173 -10.14 -7.62 -9.14
CA ALA A 173 -10.90 -7.29 -7.93
C ALA A 173 -11.16 -5.78 -7.81
N GLY A 174 -10.19 -4.96 -8.21
CA GLY A 174 -10.31 -3.52 -8.06
C GLY A 174 -9.04 -2.76 -8.37
N ILE A 175 -8.99 -1.54 -7.83
CA ILE A 175 -7.87 -0.60 -8.02
C ILE A 175 -7.41 -0.06 -6.67
N LYS A 176 -6.09 -0.15 -6.38
CA LYS A 176 -5.45 0.75 -5.42
C LYS A 176 -5.24 2.08 -6.11
N TYR A 177 -5.98 3.09 -5.69
CA TYR A 177 -6.03 4.39 -6.36
C TYR A 177 -5.24 5.43 -5.59
N THR A 178 -4.04 5.77 -6.07
CA THR A 178 -3.12 6.76 -5.50
C THR A 178 -2.95 7.92 -6.48
N PHE A 179 -4.03 8.69 -6.62
CA PHE A 179 -4.08 9.86 -7.48
C PHE A 179 -5.10 10.87 -6.95
N GLU A 180 -4.86 12.17 -7.17
CA GLU A 180 -5.59 13.26 -6.53
C GLU A 180 -7.03 13.44 -7.03
N SER A 181 -7.41 12.85 -8.17
CA SER A 181 -8.74 13.02 -8.76
C SER A 181 -9.82 12.23 -8.03
N LEU A 182 -10.36 12.76 -6.95
CA LEU A 182 -11.54 12.20 -6.28
C LEU A 182 -12.77 12.12 -7.22
N TYR A 183 -12.86 12.98 -8.23
CA TYR A 183 -13.89 12.89 -9.25
C TYR A 183 -13.81 11.56 -10.00
N GLU A 184 -12.64 11.20 -10.52
CA GLU A 184 -12.45 9.92 -11.23
C GLU A 184 -12.58 8.73 -10.28
N TYR A 185 -12.00 8.82 -9.08
CA TYR A 185 -12.17 7.82 -8.04
C TYR A 185 -13.65 7.47 -7.82
N ASN A 186 -14.51 8.47 -7.65
CA ASN A 186 -15.94 8.27 -7.45
C ASN A 186 -16.65 7.68 -8.69
N ARG A 187 -16.23 8.07 -9.90
CA ARG A 187 -16.75 7.44 -11.14
C ARG A 187 -16.43 5.95 -11.19
N CYS A 188 -15.19 5.57 -10.88
CA CYS A 188 -14.74 4.18 -10.82
C CYS A 188 -15.52 3.40 -9.75
N ARG A 189 -15.67 3.97 -8.55
CA ARG A 189 -16.43 3.35 -7.46
C ARG A 189 -17.87 3.05 -7.82
N ARG A 190 -18.52 3.93 -8.57
CA ARG A 190 -19.91 3.78 -9.00
C ARG A 190 -20.12 2.89 -10.22
N TYR A 191 -19.02 2.50 -10.87
CA TYR A 191 -19.12 1.68 -12.08
C TYR A 191 -19.85 0.37 -11.80
N LYS A 192 -20.95 0.10 -12.56
CA LYS A 192 -21.84 -1.06 -12.40
C LYS A 192 -22.19 -1.35 -10.93
N ASP A 193 -22.77 -0.35 -10.28
CA ASP A 193 -23.20 -0.41 -8.87
C ASP A 193 -22.11 -0.83 -7.90
N GLY A 194 -20.89 -0.40 -8.19
CA GLY A 194 -19.73 -0.70 -7.35
C GLY A 194 -19.16 -2.09 -7.56
N LYS A 195 -19.19 -2.63 -8.76
CA LYS A 195 -18.66 -3.95 -9.09
C LYS A 195 -17.23 -4.18 -8.58
N TYR A 196 -16.37 -3.15 -8.69
CA TYR A 196 -14.95 -3.24 -8.36
C TYR A 196 -14.65 -2.58 -7.01
N ASP A 197 -13.69 -3.16 -6.29
CA ASP A 197 -13.18 -2.63 -5.04
C ASP A 197 -12.23 -1.45 -5.32
N MET A 198 -12.54 -0.28 -4.75
CA MET A 198 -11.73 0.93 -4.93
C MET A 198 -11.04 1.27 -3.61
N LEU A 199 -9.75 0.91 -3.53
CA LEU A 199 -8.92 1.12 -2.35
C LEU A 199 -8.25 2.48 -2.43
N HIS A 200 -8.53 3.37 -1.48
CA HIS A 200 -7.89 4.68 -1.45
C HIS A 200 -6.42 4.56 -1.08
N GLY A 201 -5.55 5.23 -1.84
CA GLY A 201 -4.10 5.08 -1.70
C GLY A 201 -3.36 6.32 -1.17
N GLN A 202 -4.10 7.32 -0.67
CA GLN A 202 -3.55 8.58 -0.16
C GLN A 202 -4.06 8.82 1.27
N ASP A 203 -3.18 8.69 2.25
CA ASP A 203 -3.51 8.81 3.67
C ASP A 203 -3.96 10.23 4.04
N GLU A 204 -3.45 11.23 3.33
CA GLU A 204 -3.80 12.64 3.48
C GLU A 204 -5.24 12.99 3.11
N THR A 205 -5.96 12.08 2.44
CA THR A 205 -7.33 12.33 1.94
C THR A 205 -8.30 11.16 2.20
N ILE A 206 -8.09 10.41 3.29
CA ILE A 206 -9.01 9.32 3.68
C ILE A 206 -10.42 9.85 3.93
N LEU A 207 -10.58 10.88 4.76
CA LEU A 207 -11.90 11.45 5.09
C LEU A 207 -12.66 11.97 3.85
N PRO A 208 -12.06 12.76 2.95
CA PRO A 208 -12.71 13.12 1.69
C PRO A 208 -13.15 11.91 0.86
N SER A 209 -12.36 10.84 0.81
CA SER A 209 -12.72 9.62 0.07
C SER A 209 -13.92 8.89 0.70
N LEU A 210 -14.01 8.87 2.04
CA LEU A 210 -15.17 8.35 2.77
C LEU A 210 -16.44 9.17 2.46
N ALA A 211 -16.32 10.50 2.46
CA ALA A 211 -17.43 11.41 2.17
C ALA A 211 -17.99 11.26 0.76
N MET A 212 -17.18 10.79 -0.21
CA MET A 212 -17.66 10.41 -1.54
C MET A 212 -18.43 9.09 -1.56
N GLY A 213 -18.69 8.48 -0.40
CA GLY A 213 -19.32 7.17 -0.25
C GLY A 213 -18.39 6.03 -0.66
N GLY A 214 -17.09 6.28 -0.63
CA GLY A 214 -16.06 5.41 -1.20
C GLY A 214 -15.41 4.50 -0.20
N ALA A 215 -14.24 4.86 0.24
CA ALA A 215 -13.27 3.94 0.82
C ALA A 215 -13.76 3.19 2.06
N GLN A 216 -14.38 2.06 1.83
CA GLN A 216 -14.50 1.07 2.91
C GLN A 216 -13.11 0.50 3.25
N GLY A 217 -12.17 0.54 2.29
CA GLY A 217 -10.79 0.13 2.46
C GLY A 217 -9.79 1.09 1.81
N GLY A 218 -8.56 1.05 2.29
CA GLY A 218 -7.44 1.82 1.77
C GLY A 218 -6.12 1.08 1.89
N ILE A 219 -5.12 1.51 1.12
CA ILE A 219 -3.75 1.00 1.20
C ILE A 219 -2.80 2.18 1.33
N GLY A 220 -2.35 2.45 2.54
CA GLY A 220 -1.51 3.58 2.88
C GLY A 220 -0.05 3.25 3.15
N GLY A 221 0.80 4.24 3.09
CA GLY A 221 2.21 4.12 3.42
C GLY A 221 2.55 4.66 4.81
N THR A 222 1.81 5.67 5.30
CA THR A 222 2.01 6.19 6.66
C THR A 222 1.33 5.32 7.72
N THR A 223 0.48 4.37 7.30
CA THR A 223 -0.10 3.33 8.17
C THR A 223 0.95 2.54 8.93
N ASN A 224 2.17 2.45 8.43
CA ASN A 224 3.33 1.83 9.09
C ASN A 224 3.55 2.34 10.52
N TYR A 225 3.35 3.61 10.77
CA TYR A 225 3.61 4.26 12.05
C TYR A 225 2.43 5.09 12.57
N ASN A 226 1.47 5.43 11.70
CA ASN A 226 0.30 6.28 12.02
C ASN A 226 -1.03 5.53 11.85
N GLY A 227 -1.01 4.20 11.79
CA GLY A 227 -2.17 3.37 11.51
C GLY A 227 -3.32 3.55 12.49
N ARG A 228 -3.04 3.80 13.77
CA ARG A 228 -4.06 4.08 14.81
C ARG A 228 -4.87 5.34 14.51
N VAL A 229 -4.21 6.40 14.10
CA VAL A 229 -4.87 7.67 13.73
C VAL A 229 -5.73 7.47 12.48
N LEU A 230 -5.17 6.83 11.46
CA LEU A 230 -5.86 6.60 10.19
C LEU A 230 -7.06 5.66 10.33
N THR A 231 -6.95 4.61 11.14
CA THR A 231 -8.08 3.74 11.49
C THR A 231 -9.13 4.53 12.28
N GLY A 232 -8.69 5.38 13.21
CA GLY A 232 -9.57 6.26 13.97
C GLY A 232 -10.39 7.21 13.11
N ILE A 233 -9.89 7.66 11.95
CA ILE A 233 -10.68 8.46 11.00
C ILE A 233 -11.89 7.67 10.48
N ILE A 234 -11.66 6.40 10.11
CA ILE A 234 -12.72 5.51 9.60
C ILE A 234 -13.74 5.20 10.70
N ASP A 235 -13.27 4.93 11.91
CA ASP A 235 -14.11 4.63 13.06
C ASP A 235 -15.00 5.83 13.43
N ALA A 236 -14.41 7.03 13.55
CA ALA A 236 -15.14 8.25 13.83
C ALA A 236 -16.19 8.57 12.75
N TRP A 237 -15.82 8.42 11.46
CA TRP A 237 -16.75 8.56 10.35
C TRP A 237 -17.91 7.58 10.45
N THR A 238 -17.64 6.31 10.74
CA THR A 238 -18.66 5.25 10.85
C THR A 238 -19.61 5.50 12.02
N GLN A 239 -19.12 6.10 13.10
CA GLN A 239 -19.91 6.49 14.27
C GLN A 239 -20.68 7.81 14.06
N GLY A 240 -20.45 8.51 12.95
CA GLY A 240 -21.06 9.82 12.67
C GLY A 240 -20.39 11.00 13.37
N ASP A 241 -19.26 10.80 14.03
CA ASP A 241 -18.47 11.86 14.67
C ASP A 241 -17.55 12.54 13.65
N LEU A 242 -18.15 13.42 12.85
CA LEU A 242 -17.44 14.14 11.80
C LEU A 242 -16.38 15.09 12.34
N GLU A 243 -16.55 15.59 13.55
CA GLU A 243 -15.59 16.50 14.18
C GLU A 243 -14.33 15.74 14.60
N ALA A 244 -14.46 14.59 15.23
CA ALA A 244 -13.35 13.71 15.53
C ALA A 244 -12.65 13.25 14.25
N ALA A 245 -13.40 12.84 13.22
CA ALA A 245 -12.83 12.44 11.93
C ALA A 245 -12.00 13.56 11.29
N ARG A 246 -12.47 14.81 11.33
CA ARG A 246 -11.71 15.97 10.81
C ARG A 246 -10.44 16.25 11.62
N ARG A 247 -10.52 16.20 12.96
CA ARG A 247 -9.34 16.40 13.82
C ARG A 247 -8.27 15.35 13.53
N LEU A 248 -8.66 14.07 13.42
CA LEU A 248 -7.74 12.98 13.12
C LEU A 248 -7.15 13.11 11.70
N GLN A 249 -7.95 13.51 10.70
CA GLN A 249 -7.44 13.74 9.34
C GLN A 249 -6.44 14.90 9.30
N ASN A 250 -6.73 16.01 9.97
CA ASN A 250 -5.79 17.14 10.05
C ASN A 250 -4.49 16.70 10.71
N TYR A 251 -4.57 15.97 11.83
CA TYR A 251 -3.39 15.43 12.49
C TYR A 251 -2.58 14.46 11.59
N ALA A 252 -3.26 13.62 10.80
CA ALA A 252 -2.58 12.77 9.83
C ALA A 252 -1.83 13.59 8.77
N GLN A 253 -2.37 14.73 8.36
CA GLN A 253 -1.70 15.67 7.45
C GLN A 253 -0.50 16.34 8.11
N ASP A 254 -0.59 16.76 9.39
CA ASP A 254 0.55 17.31 10.13
C ASP A 254 1.73 16.31 10.16
N VAL A 255 1.47 15.02 10.37
CA VAL A 255 2.50 13.97 10.29
C VAL A 255 3.10 13.87 8.89
N ILE A 256 2.27 13.96 7.85
CA ILE A 256 2.72 13.91 6.44
C ILE A 256 3.56 15.15 6.10
N ASP A 257 3.18 16.33 6.56
CA ASP A 257 3.95 17.57 6.39
C ASP A 257 5.36 17.43 7.01
N VAL A 258 5.46 16.80 8.18
CA VAL A 258 6.77 16.51 8.78
C VAL A 258 7.60 15.60 7.88
N ILE A 259 7.08 14.48 7.40
CA ILE A 259 7.88 13.55 6.56
C ILE A 259 8.23 14.14 5.20
N CYS A 260 7.42 15.05 4.65
CA CYS A 260 7.72 15.75 3.40
C CYS A 260 9.01 16.60 3.52
N CYS A 261 9.33 17.08 4.72
CA CYS A 261 10.61 17.76 4.97
C CYS A 261 11.82 16.83 4.87
N PHE A 262 11.62 15.50 4.90
CA PHE A 262 12.67 14.48 4.98
C PHE A 262 12.58 13.46 3.83
N ARG A 263 12.41 13.94 2.61
CA ARG A 263 12.34 13.10 1.38
C ARG A 263 11.16 12.13 1.35
N GLY A 264 10.08 12.46 2.07
CA GLY A 264 8.81 11.73 2.03
C GLY A 264 8.82 10.38 2.76
N ASN A 265 7.76 9.63 2.55
CA ASN A 265 7.49 8.41 3.33
C ASN A 265 8.57 7.33 3.21
N ILE A 266 9.18 7.13 2.04
CA ILE A 266 10.12 6.01 1.84
C ILE A 266 11.38 6.23 2.69
N VAL A 267 11.92 7.43 2.73
CA VAL A 267 13.14 7.75 3.49
C VAL A 267 12.81 8.17 4.92
N GLY A 268 11.98 9.21 5.09
CA GLY A 268 11.57 9.71 6.40
C GLY A 268 10.78 8.68 7.21
N GLY A 269 9.88 7.95 6.56
CA GLY A 269 9.05 6.92 7.21
C GLY A 269 9.86 5.77 7.80
N LYS A 270 10.90 5.27 7.10
CA LYS A 270 11.82 4.26 7.67
C LYS A 270 12.49 4.75 8.95
N ARG A 271 12.85 6.05 9.02
CA ARG A 271 13.42 6.64 10.23
C ARG A 271 12.40 6.78 11.35
N ILE A 272 11.14 7.11 11.03
CA ILE A 272 10.07 7.11 12.02
C ILE A 272 9.88 5.72 12.63
N MET A 273 9.91 4.67 11.80
CA MET A 273 9.82 3.28 12.30
C MET A 273 10.93 2.97 13.32
N LYS A 274 12.17 3.38 13.05
CA LYS A 274 13.26 3.23 14.00
C LYS A 274 12.98 3.98 15.31
N LEU A 275 12.45 5.21 15.25
CA LEU A 275 12.14 6.02 16.42
C LEU A 275 11.02 5.41 17.29
N ILE A 276 10.14 4.61 16.72
CA ILE A 276 9.08 3.87 17.45
C ILE A 276 9.47 2.43 17.81
N GLY A 277 10.75 2.05 17.59
CA GLY A 277 11.30 0.77 18.04
C GLY A 277 11.41 -0.32 16.97
N TYR A 278 11.09 -0.03 15.71
CA TYR A 278 11.20 -0.97 14.58
C TYR A 278 12.25 -0.48 13.58
N ASP A 279 13.51 -0.86 13.77
CA ASP A 279 14.59 -0.45 12.85
C ASP A 279 14.48 -1.19 11.51
N MET A 280 14.04 -0.45 10.48
CA MET A 280 13.91 -0.95 9.11
C MET A 280 15.20 -0.82 8.29
N GLY A 281 16.30 -0.38 8.91
CA GLY A 281 17.60 -0.21 8.27
C GLY A 281 17.62 0.87 7.18
N PRO A 282 18.64 0.85 6.31
CA PRO A 282 18.79 1.86 5.26
C PRO A 282 17.85 1.64 4.09
N ASN A 283 17.67 2.68 3.28
CA ASN A 283 17.11 2.57 1.93
C ASN A 283 18.19 2.16 0.95
N ARG A 284 17.82 1.46 -0.11
CA ARG A 284 18.72 1.14 -1.23
C ARG A 284 18.94 2.35 -2.15
N THR A 285 20.11 2.36 -2.79
CA THR A 285 20.39 3.27 -3.90
C THR A 285 19.31 3.15 -4.98
N PRO A 286 18.78 4.27 -5.56
CA PRO A 286 19.38 5.62 -5.52
C PRO A 286 18.91 6.52 -4.36
N PHE A 287 18.14 6.01 -3.39
CA PHE A 287 17.76 6.84 -2.25
C PHE A 287 18.96 7.26 -1.42
N GLN A 288 18.99 8.53 -1.06
CA GLN A 288 19.93 9.06 -0.08
C GLN A 288 19.35 8.87 1.32
N ASN A 289 20.04 8.11 2.16
CA ASN A 289 19.65 7.91 3.53
C ASN A 289 19.80 9.20 4.36
N MET A 290 19.02 9.32 5.44
CA MET A 290 19.12 10.45 6.37
C MET A 290 20.41 10.39 7.16
N THR A 291 20.95 11.59 7.48
CA THR A 291 22.05 11.75 8.45
C THR A 291 21.52 11.69 9.89
N ASP A 292 22.43 11.58 10.87
CA ASP A 292 22.04 11.59 12.28
C ASP A 292 21.48 12.95 12.71
N GLU A 293 21.95 14.05 12.12
CA GLU A 293 21.43 15.40 12.35
C GLU A 293 20.00 15.54 11.80
N GLU A 294 19.74 15.00 10.61
CA GLU A 294 18.38 14.97 10.04
C GLU A 294 17.44 14.09 10.89
N GLU A 295 17.91 12.94 11.40
CA GLU A 295 17.13 12.08 12.30
C GLU A 295 16.77 12.82 13.61
N ALA A 296 17.73 13.56 14.19
CA ALA A 296 17.48 14.36 15.37
C ALA A 296 16.44 15.47 15.12
N LEU A 297 16.53 16.16 13.97
CA LEU A 297 15.55 17.17 13.58
C LEU A 297 14.17 16.57 13.30
N LEU A 298 14.11 15.40 12.65
CA LEU A 298 12.85 14.65 12.45
C LEU A 298 12.20 14.33 13.79
N LYS A 299 12.98 13.80 14.73
CA LYS A 299 12.49 13.48 16.08
C LYS A 299 11.90 14.71 16.76
N GLN A 300 12.61 15.85 16.74
CA GLN A 300 12.12 17.11 17.33
C GLN A 300 10.78 17.54 16.70
N LYS A 301 10.68 17.53 15.37
CA LYS A 301 9.43 17.90 14.68
C LYS A 301 8.27 16.96 15.01
N LEU A 302 8.54 15.68 15.24
CA LEU A 302 7.54 14.71 15.67
C LEU A 302 7.11 14.94 17.13
N GLU A 303 8.05 15.33 18.01
CA GLU A 303 7.74 15.75 19.39
C GLU A 303 6.88 17.01 19.41
N ASP A 304 7.14 17.98 18.56
CA ASP A 304 6.38 19.25 18.46
C ASP A 304 4.89 19.02 18.12
N ILE A 305 4.55 17.92 17.44
CA ILE A 305 3.17 17.52 17.12
C ILE A 305 2.64 16.39 18.02
N ASP A 306 3.30 16.08 19.12
CA ASP A 306 2.91 15.01 20.07
C ASP A 306 2.80 13.61 19.43
N PHE A 307 3.59 13.33 18.39
CA PHE A 307 3.49 12.12 17.58
C PHE A 307 3.62 10.81 18.40
N PHE A 308 4.54 10.76 19.36
CA PHE A 308 4.84 9.54 20.11
C PHE A 308 3.71 9.07 21.04
N ASN A 309 2.72 9.93 21.33
CA ASN A 309 1.50 9.55 22.04
C ASN A 309 0.43 8.95 21.11
N HIS A 310 0.49 9.21 19.81
CA HIS A 310 -0.51 8.82 18.83
C HIS A 310 -0.06 7.71 17.88
N CYS A 311 1.25 7.48 17.71
CA CYS A 311 1.82 6.51 16.79
C CYS A 311 1.40 5.06 17.09
N ASN A 312 1.69 4.15 16.16
CA ASN A 312 1.56 2.71 16.35
C ASN A 312 2.41 2.23 17.54
N LYS A 313 1.93 1.20 18.27
CA LYS A 313 2.58 0.63 19.47
C LYS A 313 2.61 -0.89 19.44
#